data_454a336a60398fa8610b23e799334c10
#
_entry.id   454a336a60398fa8610b23e799334c10
#
_cell.length_a   1.000
_cell.length_b   1.000
_cell.length_c   1.000
_cell.angle_alpha   90.00
_cell.angle_beta   90.00
_cell.angle_gamma   90.00
#
_symmetry.space_group_name_H-M   'P 1'
#
loop_
_entity.id
_entity.type
_entity.pdbx_description
1 polymer ?
#
loop_
_entity_poly.entity_id
_entity_poly.type
_entity_poly.pdbx_seq_one_letter_code
_entity_poly.pdbx_strand_id
1 'polypeptide(L)'
;KIWSLLPGSHNTVIQSRTLPKGIYYLKVEGYRDVTYTFRIEAEKQIKLSKGTLKSLKSTKKGQMTVKCATAKNAIGYRIQYSTDYKFKKGIKTVYSAGTTRTIKGLKKGKRYYVKVCPYTVYDDGTRVFGQNSYVKTVVVKKK
;
A
#
# COMPACT_ATOMS: atom_id res chain seq x y z
N LYS A 1 22.26 11.06 2.60
CA LYS A 1 23.00 10.08 1.77
C LYS A 1 23.46 10.80 0.51
N ILE A 2 24.77 10.90 0.34
CA ILE A 2 25.41 11.53 -0.82
C ILE A 2 25.43 10.48 -1.93
N TRP A 3 25.03 10.86 -3.12
CA TRP A 3 25.09 10.04 -4.33
C TRP A 3 26.17 10.64 -5.22
N SER A 4 27.15 9.86 -5.61
CA SER A 4 28.14 10.24 -6.60
C SER A 4 27.87 9.51 -7.91
N LEU A 5 27.92 10.23 -9.03
CA LEU A 5 28.02 9.69 -10.38
C LEU A 5 29.49 9.71 -10.78
N LEU A 6 29.99 8.58 -11.25
CA LEU A 6 31.36 8.50 -11.77
C LEU A 6 31.42 9.17 -13.17
N PRO A 7 32.45 9.99 -13.42
CA PRO A 7 32.66 10.59 -14.74
C PRO A 7 33.13 9.53 -15.72
N GLY A 8 32.56 9.49 -16.93
CA GLY A 8 33.16 8.72 -18.02
C GLY A 8 32.23 8.06 -19.04
N SER A 9 30.94 8.32 -19.04
CA SER A 9 30.09 7.82 -20.12
C SER A 9 28.90 8.75 -20.40
N HIS A 10 28.50 8.83 -21.65
CA HIS A 10 27.31 9.55 -22.11
C HIS A 10 26.00 8.91 -21.61
N ASN A 11 25.92 8.58 -20.35
CA ASN A 11 24.78 7.84 -19.82
C ASN A 11 23.87 8.77 -19.02
N THR A 12 22.64 8.88 -19.47
CA THR A 12 21.55 9.44 -18.68
C THR A 12 21.21 8.47 -17.56
N VAL A 13 21.53 8.79 -16.34
CA VAL A 13 21.11 8.00 -15.18
C VAL A 13 19.81 8.60 -14.64
N ILE A 14 18.71 7.91 -14.86
CA ILE A 14 17.42 8.24 -14.26
C ILE A 14 17.31 7.45 -12.97
N GLN A 15 17.42 8.13 -11.84
CA GLN A 15 17.11 7.54 -10.55
C GLN A 15 15.86 8.22 -9.98
N SER A 16 14.76 7.49 -9.94
CA SER A 16 13.56 7.94 -9.24
C SER A 16 13.62 7.48 -7.78
N ARG A 17 13.37 8.38 -6.85
CA ARG A 17 13.20 8.07 -5.43
C ARG A 17 12.12 8.95 -4.82
N THR A 18 11.25 8.33 -4.05
CA THR A 18 10.33 9.07 -3.20
C THR A 18 11.10 9.64 -2.00
N LEU A 19 11.28 10.95 -2.01
CA LEU A 19 11.90 11.67 -0.89
C LEU A 19 10.80 12.10 0.10
N PRO A 20 11.01 12.00 1.42
CA PRO A 20 10.10 12.55 2.39
C PRO A 20 10.00 14.07 2.25
N LYS A 21 8.96 14.68 2.77
CA LYS A 21 8.81 16.15 2.75
C LYS A 21 10.02 16.80 3.44
N GLY A 22 10.71 17.68 2.73
CA GLY A 22 11.90 18.35 3.25
C GLY A 22 12.49 19.36 2.25
N ILE A 23 13.55 20.02 2.65
CA ILE A 23 14.40 20.85 1.78
C ILE A 23 15.59 19.99 1.38
N TYR A 24 15.88 19.95 0.10
CA TYR A 24 16.97 19.15 -0.47
C TYR A 24 17.92 20.06 -1.22
N TYR A 25 19.20 19.82 -1.05
CA TYR A 25 20.26 20.53 -1.75
C TYR A 25 20.88 19.59 -2.78
N LEU A 26 20.98 20.07 -4.03
CA LEU A 26 21.69 19.37 -5.08
C LEU A 26 23.09 19.98 -5.17
N LYS A 27 24.12 19.16 -4.96
CA LYS A 27 25.50 19.53 -5.20
C LYS A 27 25.95 18.85 -6.50
N VAL A 28 26.41 19.66 -7.45
CA VAL A 28 27.01 19.20 -8.71
C VAL A 28 28.50 19.50 -8.64
N GLU A 29 29.32 18.46 -8.72
CA GLU A 29 30.78 18.58 -8.81
C GLU A 29 31.20 18.03 -10.16
N GLY A 30 31.96 18.77 -10.90
CA GLY A 30 32.42 18.38 -12.23
C GLY A 30 33.77 18.97 -12.58
N TYR A 31 34.34 18.48 -13.67
CA TYR A 31 35.57 19.03 -14.26
C TYR A 31 35.26 20.27 -15.10
N ARG A 32 36.28 21.06 -15.39
CA ARG A 32 36.17 22.23 -16.26
C ARG A 32 35.64 21.81 -17.65
N ASP A 33 34.93 22.70 -18.30
CA ASP A 33 34.44 22.59 -19.69
C ASP A 33 33.41 21.46 -19.92
N VAL A 34 32.70 21.05 -18.88
CA VAL A 34 31.60 20.07 -19.00
C VAL A 34 30.26 20.71 -18.66
N THR A 35 29.32 20.62 -19.58
CA THR A 35 27.94 21.08 -19.37
C THR A 35 27.11 19.96 -18.76
N TYR A 36 26.48 20.26 -17.64
CA TYR A 36 25.55 19.32 -16.97
C TYR A 36 24.13 19.82 -17.16
N THR A 37 23.27 18.92 -17.61
CA THR A 37 21.83 19.16 -17.61
C THR A 37 21.19 18.22 -16.63
N PHE A 38 20.43 18.75 -15.69
CA PHE A 38 19.65 17.93 -14.77
C PHE A 38 18.21 18.44 -14.74
N ARG A 39 17.30 17.53 -14.56
CA ARG A 39 15.88 17.79 -14.42
C ARG A 39 15.40 17.20 -13.11
N ILE A 40 14.77 18.04 -12.29
CA ILE A 40 14.10 17.60 -11.06
C ILE A 40 12.61 17.55 -11.36
N GLU A 41 12.03 16.37 -11.32
CA GLU A 41 10.59 16.20 -11.43
C GLU A 41 10.03 15.83 -10.06
N ALA A 42 9.11 16.65 -9.57
CA ALA A 42 8.35 16.32 -8.38
C ALA A 42 7.14 15.45 -8.77
N GLU A 43 7.18 14.19 -8.41
CA GLU A 43 6.03 13.31 -8.57
C GLU A 43 4.85 13.78 -7.69
N LYS A 44 3.69 13.91 -8.30
CA LYS A 44 2.48 14.29 -7.56
C LYS A 44 2.12 13.19 -6.57
N GLN A 45 2.20 13.51 -5.28
CA GLN A 45 1.84 12.56 -4.24
C GLN A 45 0.39 12.07 -4.42
N ILE A 46 0.22 10.78 -4.64
CA ILE A 46 -1.10 10.17 -4.80
C ILE A 46 -1.77 10.09 -3.44
N LYS A 47 -2.80 10.91 -3.22
CA LYS A 47 -3.62 10.84 -2.01
C LYS A 47 -4.68 9.75 -2.19
N LEU A 48 -4.64 8.75 -1.31
CA LEU A 48 -5.65 7.70 -1.20
C LEU A 48 -6.65 8.06 -0.11
N SER A 49 -7.91 7.82 -0.38
CA SER A 49 -8.96 7.95 0.63
C SER A 49 -8.82 6.89 1.72
N LYS A 50 -9.49 7.11 2.86
CA LYS A 50 -9.61 6.12 3.93
C LYS A 50 -10.32 4.87 3.41
N GLY A 51 -9.86 3.69 3.80
CA GLY A 51 -10.54 2.45 3.51
C GLY A 51 -11.95 2.43 4.14
N THR A 52 -12.92 1.89 3.41
CA THR A 52 -14.28 1.73 3.90
C THR A 52 -14.73 0.30 3.69
N LEU A 53 -15.03 -0.40 4.79
CA LEU A 53 -15.54 -1.76 4.80
C LEU A 53 -17.07 -1.70 4.74
N LYS A 54 -17.66 -1.91 3.55
CA LYS A 54 -19.12 -1.87 3.34
C LYS A 54 -19.80 -3.05 4.00
N SER A 55 -19.36 -4.27 3.70
CA SER A 55 -19.97 -5.50 4.20
C SER A 55 -18.93 -6.51 4.63
N LEU A 56 -19.25 -7.24 5.70
CA LEU A 56 -18.46 -8.34 6.22
C LEU A 56 -19.43 -9.42 6.66
N LYS A 57 -19.45 -10.57 5.94
CA LYS A 57 -20.41 -11.65 6.16
C LYS A 57 -19.71 -13.00 6.12
N SER A 58 -20.23 -13.97 6.86
CA SER A 58 -19.84 -15.37 6.78
C SER A 58 -21.10 -16.20 6.47
N THR A 59 -21.33 -16.45 5.18
CA THR A 59 -22.49 -17.21 4.69
C THR A 59 -22.17 -18.68 4.51
N LYS A 60 -20.90 -19.01 4.27
CA LYS A 60 -20.44 -20.39 4.09
C LYS A 60 -19.46 -20.77 5.21
N LYS A 61 -19.45 -22.06 5.53
CA LYS A 61 -18.62 -22.71 6.57
C LYS A 61 -17.13 -22.38 6.36
N GLY A 62 -16.47 -21.90 7.40
CA GLY A 62 -15.02 -21.61 7.40
C GLY A 62 -14.59 -20.48 6.47
N GLN A 63 -15.53 -19.62 6.02
CA GLN A 63 -15.25 -18.54 5.08
C GLN A 63 -15.85 -17.21 5.57
N MET A 64 -15.25 -16.12 5.13
CA MET A 64 -15.85 -14.80 5.23
C MET A 64 -15.70 -14.04 3.91
N THR A 65 -16.69 -13.25 3.55
CA THR A 65 -16.66 -12.34 2.40
C THR A 65 -16.56 -10.92 2.90
N VAL A 66 -15.52 -10.26 2.42
CA VAL A 66 -15.20 -8.85 2.69
C VAL A 66 -15.60 -8.04 1.46
N LYS A 67 -16.40 -6.99 1.64
CA LYS A 67 -16.74 -6.03 0.57
C LYS A 67 -16.37 -4.62 0.99
N CYS A 68 -15.49 -3.99 0.19
CA CYS A 68 -15.02 -2.63 0.39
C CYS A 68 -15.81 -1.63 -0.47
N ALA A 69 -15.79 -0.36 -0.09
CA ALA A 69 -16.15 0.70 -1.02
C ALA A 69 -15.01 0.96 -2.00
N THR A 70 -15.32 1.42 -3.20
CA THR A 70 -14.34 1.94 -4.13
C THR A 70 -13.63 3.15 -3.52
N ALA A 71 -12.31 3.17 -3.60
CA ALA A 71 -11.47 4.27 -3.15
C ALA A 71 -10.81 4.94 -4.37
N LYS A 72 -10.88 6.27 -4.45
CA LYS A 72 -10.25 7.02 -5.53
C LYS A 72 -8.74 6.75 -5.55
N ASN A 73 -8.19 6.56 -6.75
CA ASN A 73 -6.78 6.28 -7.01
C ASN A 73 -6.26 4.95 -6.44
N ALA A 74 -7.12 4.09 -5.90
CA ALA A 74 -6.71 2.77 -5.43
C ALA A 74 -6.74 1.75 -6.58
N ILE A 75 -5.68 0.96 -6.70
CA ILE A 75 -5.64 -0.20 -7.59
C ILE A 75 -5.99 -1.51 -6.86
N GLY A 76 -6.08 -1.46 -5.54
CA GLY A 76 -6.42 -2.62 -4.73
C GLY A 76 -6.55 -2.31 -3.24
N TYR A 77 -6.77 -3.38 -2.48
CA TYR A 77 -7.04 -3.32 -1.04
C TYR A 77 -6.17 -4.34 -0.30
N ARG A 78 -5.51 -3.86 0.74
CA ARG A 78 -4.91 -4.70 1.76
C ARG A 78 -5.97 -5.00 2.81
N ILE A 79 -6.30 -6.26 3.01
CA ILE A 79 -7.26 -6.73 4.01
C ILE A 79 -6.46 -7.40 5.12
N GLN A 80 -6.56 -6.87 6.34
CA GLN A 80 -5.95 -7.46 7.53
C GLN A 80 -7.04 -8.01 8.44
N TYR A 81 -6.82 -9.21 8.96
CA TYR A 81 -7.75 -9.87 9.87
C TYR A 81 -7.02 -10.65 10.95
N SER A 82 -7.64 -10.70 12.12
CA SER A 82 -7.12 -11.41 13.28
C SER A 82 -8.28 -11.87 14.18
N THR A 83 -8.03 -12.82 15.06
CA THR A 83 -8.92 -13.14 16.19
C THR A 83 -8.66 -12.24 17.41
N ASP A 84 -7.58 -11.49 17.39
CA ASP A 84 -7.25 -10.46 18.38
C ASP A 84 -7.74 -9.08 17.90
N TYR A 85 -8.61 -8.44 18.71
CA TYR A 85 -9.19 -7.13 18.38
C TYR A 85 -8.16 -5.99 18.35
N LYS A 86 -7.08 -6.12 19.13
CA LYS A 86 -5.99 -5.15 19.17
C LYS A 86 -5.01 -5.30 18.02
N PHE A 87 -5.15 -6.33 17.19
CA PHE A 87 -4.21 -6.65 16.11
C PHE A 87 -2.75 -6.75 16.56
N LYS A 88 -2.50 -7.26 17.78
CA LYS A 88 -1.15 -7.51 18.29
C LYS A 88 -0.64 -8.90 17.93
N LYS A 89 -1.53 -9.88 17.82
CA LYS A 89 -1.19 -11.29 17.54
C LYS A 89 -2.02 -11.86 16.39
N GLY A 90 -1.46 -12.84 15.68
CA GLY A 90 -2.18 -13.64 14.68
C GLY A 90 -2.75 -12.83 13.51
N ILE A 91 -2.11 -11.71 13.14
CA ILE A 91 -2.52 -10.89 12.00
C ILE A 91 -2.23 -11.65 10.72
N LYS A 92 -3.27 -11.81 9.90
CA LYS A 92 -3.15 -12.30 8.53
C LYS A 92 -3.47 -11.18 7.57
N THR A 93 -2.73 -11.12 6.47
CA THR A 93 -2.87 -10.10 5.44
C THR A 93 -3.14 -10.77 4.10
N VAL A 94 -4.15 -10.28 3.38
CA VAL A 94 -4.41 -10.63 1.99
C VAL A 94 -4.62 -9.37 1.16
N TYR A 95 -4.24 -9.44 -0.10
CA TYR A 95 -4.42 -8.37 -1.07
C TYR A 95 -5.52 -8.74 -2.05
N SER A 96 -6.27 -7.75 -2.51
CA SER A 96 -7.34 -7.91 -3.50
C SER A 96 -7.31 -6.75 -4.48
N ALA A 97 -7.28 -7.02 -5.77
CA ALA A 97 -7.43 -5.98 -6.79
C ALA A 97 -8.88 -5.44 -6.83
N GLY A 98 -9.87 -6.30 -6.58
CA GLY A 98 -11.28 -5.90 -6.56
C GLY A 98 -11.79 -5.54 -5.17
N THR A 99 -12.96 -4.91 -5.14
CA THR A 99 -13.64 -4.49 -3.91
C THR A 99 -14.23 -5.62 -3.08
N THR A 100 -14.31 -6.84 -3.64
CA THR A 100 -14.87 -8.00 -2.95
C THR A 100 -13.84 -9.12 -2.90
N ARG A 101 -13.65 -9.70 -1.70
CA ARG A 101 -12.76 -10.83 -1.49
C ARG A 101 -13.37 -11.86 -0.54
N THR A 102 -13.35 -13.12 -0.93
CA THR A 102 -13.69 -14.24 -0.05
C THR A 102 -12.41 -14.84 0.51
N ILE A 103 -12.37 -14.97 1.84
CA ILE A 103 -11.26 -15.55 2.59
C ILE A 103 -11.75 -16.89 3.14
N LYS A 104 -11.01 -17.96 2.81
CA LYS A 104 -11.31 -19.35 3.18
C LYS A 104 -10.34 -19.87 4.24
N GLY A 105 -10.58 -21.07 4.77
CA GLY A 105 -9.69 -21.71 5.74
C GLY A 105 -9.70 -21.07 7.13
N LEU A 106 -10.80 -20.39 7.48
CA LEU A 106 -10.95 -19.76 8.79
C LEU A 106 -11.44 -20.76 9.85
N LYS A 107 -11.02 -20.55 11.08
CA LYS A 107 -11.50 -21.35 12.21
C LYS A 107 -12.99 -21.10 12.44
N LYS A 108 -13.79 -22.17 12.31
CA LYS A 108 -15.25 -22.16 12.47
C LYS A 108 -15.64 -21.71 13.87
N GLY A 109 -16.68 -20.90 13.98
CA GLY A 109 -17.21 -20.39 15.24
C GLY A 109 -16.33 -19.32 15.90
N LYS A 110 -15.16 -18.99 15.35
CA LYS A 110 -14.31 -17.94 15.89
C LYS A 110 -14.74 -16.58 15.36
N ARG A 111 -14.61 -15.55 16.20
CA ARG A 111 -14.77 -14.15 15.81
C ARG A 111 -13.50 -13.66 15.18
N TYR A 112 -13.63 -13.00 14.04
CA TYR A 112 -12.56 -12.30 13.35
C TYR A 112 -12.84 -10.80 13.32
N TYR A 113 -11.80 -10.03 13.53
CA TYR A 113 -11.74 -8.58 13.39
C TYR A 113 -11.07 -8.28 12.07
N VAL A 114 -11.64 -7.37 11.28
CA VAL A 114 -11.19 -7.09 9.93
C VAL A 114 -11.08 -5.60 9.71
N LYS A 115 -10.00 -5.16 9.11
CA LYS A 115 -9.79 -3.81 8.60
C LYS A 115 -9.25 -3.86 7.18
N VAL A 116 -9.55 -2.84 6.41
CA VAL A 116 -9.12 -2.72 5.01
C VAL A 116 -8.41 -1.40 4.78
N CYS A 117 -7.43 -1.41 3.89
CA CYS A 117 -6.64 -0.26 3.51
C CYS A 117 -6.50 -0.24 2.00
N PRO A 118 -6.95 0.81 1.29
CA PRO A 118 -6.69 0.94 -0.13
C PRO A 118 -5.20 1.14 -0.38
N TYR A 119 -4.68 0.67 -1.50
CA TYR A 119 -3.32 0.91 -1.93
C TYR A 119 -3.24 1.21 -3.42
N THR A 120 -2.19 1.88 -3.79
CA THR A 120 -1.72 2.03 -5.17
C THR A 120 -0.22 1.74 -5.24
N VAL A 121 0.31 1.76 -6.45
CA VAL A 121 1.74 1.56 -6.70
C VAL A 121 2.22 2.73 -7.54
N TYR A 122 3.37 3.30 -7.20
CA TYR A 122 4.07 4.25 -8.05
C TYR A 122 4.78 3.53 -9.20
N ASP A 123 5.24 4.29 -10.19
CA ASP A 123 5.94 3.75 -11.36
C ASP A 123 7.22 3.00 -10.99
N ASP A 124 7.86 3.36 -9.88
CA ASP A 124 9.01 2.67 -9.30
C ASP A 124 8.66 1.35 -8.57
N GLY A 125 7.38 0.95 -8.56
CA GLY A 125 6.90 -0.23 -7.86
C GLY A 125 6.61 -0.04 -6.37
N THR A 126 6.85 1.14 -5.81
CA THR A 126 6.60 1.45 -4.39
C THR A 126 5.11 1.44 -4.08
N ARG A 127 4.70 0.64 -3.09
CA ARG A 127 3.31 0.62 -2.62
C ARG A 127 3.02 1.77 -1.67
N VAL A 128 1.99 2.53 -2.01
CA VAL A 128 1.44 3.59 -1.18
C VAL A 128 0.11 3.16 -0.61
N PHE A 129 -0.05 3.31 0.69
CA PHE A 129 -1.25 2.89 1.41
C PHE A 129 -2.03 4.11 1.87
N GLY A 130 -3.35 4.04 1.75
CA GLY A 130 -4.25 4.98 2.39
C GLY A 130 -4.40 4.71 3.90
N GLN A 131 -5.41 5.30 4.50
CA GLN A 131 -5.74 5.02 5.90
C GLN A 131 -6.56 3.72 6.03
N ASN A 132 -6.37 3.00 7.14
CA ASN A 132 -7.20 1.83 7.45
C ASN A 132 -8.66 2.24 7.68
N SER A 133 -9.59 1.35 7.32
CA SER A 133 -10.99 1.45 7.73
C SER A 133 -11.14 1.30 9.24
N TYR A 134 -12.31 1.64 9.74
CA TYR A 134 -12.76 1.13 11.03
C TYR A 134 -12.78 -0.40 11.01
N VAL A 135 -12.54 -1.00 12.17
CA VAL A 135 -12.60 -2.46 12.36
C VAL A 135 -14.06 -2.91 12.37
N LYS A 136 -14.38 -3.94 11.56
CA LYS A 136 -15.64 -4.68 11.70
C LYS A 136 -15.36 -6.11 12.13
N THR A 137 -16.39 -6.76 12.65
CA THR A 137 -16.27 -8.13 13.15
C THR A 137 -17.25 -9.07 12.49
N VAL A 138 -16.88 -10.33 12.41
CA VAL A 138 -17.75 -11.42 11.98
C VAL A 138 -17.44 -12.70 12.73
N VAL A 139 -18.47 -13.48 13.07
CA VAL A 139 -18.29 -14.84 13.56
C VAL A 139 -18.38 -15.78 12.37
N VAL A 140 -17.37 -16.62 12.21
CA VAL A 140 -17.29 -17.55 11.07
C VAL A 140 -18.29 -18.70 11.25
N LYS A 141 -19.11 -18.92 10.24
CA LYS A 141 -20.16 -19.95 10.24
C LYS A 141 -19.60 -21.35 10.51
N LYS A 142 -20.28 -22.10 11.37
CA LYS A 142 -19.88 -23.46 11.79
C LYS A 142 -20.39 -24.54 10.83
N LYS A 143 -21.64 -24.40 10.38
CA LYS A 143 -22.36 -25.30 9.47
C LYS A 143 -22.65 -24.62 8.16
#